data_eec08f23a126941a4d8eb33cee1db3bc
#
_entry.id   eec08f23a126941a4d8eb33cee1db3bc
#
_cell.length_a   1.000
_cell.length_b   1.000
_cell.length_c   1.000
_cell.angle_alpha   90.00
_cell.angle_beta   90.00
_cell.angle_gamma   90.00
#
_symmetry.space_group_name_H-M   'P 1'
#
loop_
_entity.id
_entity.type
_entity.pdbx_description
1 polymer ?
#
loop_
_entity_poly.entity_id
_entity_poly.type
_entity_poly.pdbx_seq_one_letter_code
_entity_poly.pdbx_strand_id
1 'polypeptide(L)'
;MPAPTIQEQFGQIDIYVFDQILRGNLGPGMRILEAGCGYGRNLVHLLREGCVVFAVDLNPDAVEQVRKLSASLGTGLPAENFQVAPVEQMPFPDASMDAVICSAVLHFARDGRQFRAMLSELWRVLRPSGLLFCRLASRIGMDFPRAEGDLYLMPDGQHWFLVDEDILLGLTSEFNAALVDPLKTTIVQNQRCMTTWVLRKRTA
;
A
#
# COMPACT_ATOMS: atom_id res chain seq x y z
N MET A 1 -24.27 11.43 21.80
CA MET A 1 -22.80 11.62 21.80
C MET A 1 -22.46 12.64 20.72
N PRO A 2 -21.49 13.53 20.91
CA PRO A 2 -21.05 14.43 19.82
C PRO A 2 -20.57 13.63 18.62
N ALA A 3 -20.71 14.18 17.41
CA ALA A 3 -20.18 13.58 16.21
C ALA A 3 -18.65 13.46 16.32
N PRO A 4 -18.03 12.35 15.84
CA PRO A 4 -16.60 12.20 15.90
C PRO A 4 -15.92 13.28 15.04
N THR A 5 -14.77 13.74 15.46
CA THR A 5 -13.93 14.67 14.69
C THR A 5 -13.44 13.99 13.40
N ILE A 6 -13.00 14.77 12.41
CA ILE A 6 -12.41 14.24 11.17
C ILE A 6 -11.22 13.32 11.48
N GLN A 7 -10.36 13.72 12.43
CA GLN A 7 -9.23 12.90 12.82
C GLN A 7 -9.64 11.57 13.49
N GLU A 8 -10.69 11.56 14.28
CA GLU A 8 -11.24 10.33 14.86
C GLU A 8 -11.88 9.44 13.79
N GLN A 9 -12.47 10.03 12.75
CA GLN A 9 -13.07 9.28 11.63
C GLN A 9 -12.04 8.64 10.70
N PHE A 10 -11.02 9.38 10.34
CA PHE A 10 -10.09 9.01 9.27
C PHE A 10 -8.68 8.66 9.76
N GLY A 11 -8.34 8.99 11.02
CA GLY A 11 -6.97 8.83 11.52
C GLY A 11 -5.99 9.75 10.79
N GLN A 12 -4.79 9.23 10.52
CA GLN A 12 -3.76 9.90 9.73
C GLN A 12 -3.65 9.31 8.31
N ILE A 13 -4.80 9.06 7.71
CA ILE A 13 -4.91 8.42 6.39
C ILE A 13 -4.06 9.14 5.34
N ASP A 14 -3.43 8.38 4.46
CA ASP A 14 -2.78 8.93 3.27
C ASP A 14 -3.84 9.59 2.36
N ILE A 15 -3.60 10.82 1.94
CA ILE A 15 -4.57 11.60 1.16
C ILE A 15 -4.94 10.92 -0.16
N TYR A 16 -4.05 10.15 -0.76
CA TYR A 16 -4.32 9.44 -2.01
C TYR A 16 -5.08 8.13 -1.78
N VAL A 17 -4.96 7.49 -0.61
CA VAL A 17 -5.87 6.41 -0.18
C VAL A 17 -7.26 6.99 0.07
N PHE A 18 -7.34 8.15 0.72
CA PHE A 18 -8.60 8.86 0.94
C PHE A 18 -9.30 9.23 -0.39
N ASP A 19 -8.54 9.69 -1.40
CA ASP A 19 -9.08 9.94 -2.76
C ASP A 19 -9.73 8.67 -3.36
N GLN A 20 -9.16 7.48 -3.14
CA GLN A 20 -9.76 6.23 -3.63
C GLN A 20 -11.06 5.87 -2.89
N ILE A 21 -11.16 6.20 -1.60
CA ILE A 21 -12.40 6.06 -0.83
C ILE A 21 -13.47 7.00 -1.38
N LEU A 22 -13.15 8.27 -1.57
CA LEU A 22 -14.09 9.27 -2.12
C LEU A 22 -14.63 8.91 -3.52
N ARG A 23 -13.83 8.19 -4.32
CA ARG A 23 -14.22 7.71 -5.64
C ARG A 23 -15.00 6.40 -5.61
N GLY A 24 -15.23 5.82 -4.43
CA GLY A 24 -15.89 4.54 -4.28
C GLY A 24 -15.07 3.33 -4.75
N ASN A 25 -13.76 3.50 -4.93
CA ASN A 25 -12.85 2.40 -5.27
C ASN A 25 -12.50 1.52 -4.06
N LEU A 26 -12.64 2.05 -2.86
CA LEU A 26 -12.50 1.36 -1.57
C LEU A 26 -13.75 1.65 -0.73
N GLY A 27 -14.40 0.63 -0.21
CA GLY A 27 -15.64 0.84 0.53
C GLY A 27 -16.18 -0.40 1.27
N PRO A 28 -17.35 -0.24 1.91
CA PRO A 28 -17.94 -1.26 2.77
C PRO A 28 -18.08 -2.63 2.13
N GLY A 29 -17.85 -3.67 2.92
CA GLY A 29 -17.96 -5.07 2.51
C GLY A 29 -16.81 -5.60 1.67
N MET A 30 -15.90 -4.74 1.18
CA MET A 30 -14.73 -5.17 0.44
C MET A 30 -13.70 -5.85 1.36
N ARG A 31 -13.02 -6.87 0.83
CA ARG A 31 -11.85 -7.51 1.43
C ARG A 31 -10.61 -6.71 1.03
N ILE A 32 -10.09 -5.92 1.97
CA ILE A 32 -8.99 -4.99 1.72
C ILE A 32 -7.76 -5.42 2.52
N LEU A 33 -6.64 -5.62 1.83
CA LEU A 33 -5.35 -5.89 2.45
C LEU A 33 -4.50 -4.62 2.48
N GLU A 34 -3.94 -4.26 3.64
CA GLU A 34 -2.83 -3.33 3.72
C GLU A 34 -1.51 -4.09 3.94
N ALA A 35 -0.65 -4.07 2.90
CA ALA A 35 0.65 -4.72 2.89
C ALA A 35 1.73 -3.73 3.36
N GLY A 36 2.36 -4.03 4.51
CA GLY A 36 3.18 -3.10 5.27
C GLY A 36 2.32 -2.08 5.99
N CYS A 37 1.43 -2.56 6.85
CA CYS A 37 0.39 -1.74 7.47
C CYS A 37 0.92 -0.73 8.50
N GLY A 38 2.16 -0.91 9.00
CA GLY A 38 2.66 -0.13 10.13
C GLY A 38 1.63 -0.13 11.27
N TYR A 39 1.45 1.01 11.88
CA TYR A 39 0.49 1.17 12.98
C TYR A 39 -0.97 1.41 12.52
N GLY A 40 -1.32 1.08 11.27
CA GLY A 40 -2.70 1.09 10.76
C GLY A 40 -3.26 2.47 10.44
N ARG A 41 -2.41 3.44 10.06
CA ARG A 41 -2.86 4.82 9.78
C ARG A 41 -3.94 4.93 8.70
N ASN A 42 -3.94 4.03 7.72
CA ASN A 42 -4.92 4.02 6.63
C ASN A 42 -6.15 3.17 6.94
N LEU A 43 -6.16 2.42 8.05
CA LEU A 43 -7.18 1.41 8.32
C LEU A 43 -8.37 1.93 9.14
N VAL A 44 -8.21 3.05 9.88
CA VAL A 44 -9.24 3.55 10.82
C VAL A 44 -10.61 3.70 10.15
N HIS A 45 -10.67 4.40 9.02
CA HIS A 45 -11.92 4.62 8.29
C HIS A 45 -12.44 3.31 7.68
N LEU A 46 -11.58 2.52 7.04
CA LEU A 46 -11.98 1.25 6.42
C LEU A 46 -12.59 0.27 7.44
N LEU A 47 -12.01 0.19 8.64
CA LEU A 47 -12.54 -0.61 9.74
C LEU A 47 -13.91 -0.11 10.22
N ARG A 48 -14.10 1.22 10.31
CA ARG A 48 -15.36 1.85 10.71
C ARG A 48 -16.49 1.64 9.70
N GLU A 49 -16.16 1.66 8.42
CA GLU A 49 -17.11 1.48 7.31
C GLU A 49 -17.46 0.02 7.03
N GLY A 50 -16.97 -0.92 7.85
CA GLY A 50 -17.30 -2.34 7.70
C GLY A 50 -16.61 -3.05 6.57
N CYS A 51 -15.40 -2.60 6.17
CA CYS A 51 -14.54 -3.37 5.31
C CYS A 51 -14.02 -4.61 6.03
N VAL A 52 -13.83 -5.72 5.32
CA VAL A 52 -13.16 -6.90 5.83
C VAL A 52 -11.64 -6.69 5.66
N VAL A 53 -11.02 -6.09 6.66
CA VAL A 53 -9.62 -5.69 6.61
C VAL A 53 -8.68 -6.86 6.91
N PHE A 54 -7.61 -6.94 6.12
CA PHE A 54 -6.44 -7.78 6.33
C PHE A 54 -5.21 -6.88 6.40
N ALA A 55 -4.20 -7.27 7.17
CA ALA A 55 -2.97 -6.50 7.25
C ALA A 55 -1.76 -7.40 7.51
N VAL A 56 -0.63 -7.03 6.90
CA VAL A 56 0.68 -7.63 7.21
C VAL A 56 1.71 -6.55 7.46
N ASP A 57 2.64 -6.85 8.35
CA ASP A 57 3.86 -6.08 8.58
C ASP A 57 4.96 -7.01 9.13
N LEU A 58 6.22 -6.64 8.91
CA LEU A 58 7.36 -7.36 9.52
C LEU A 58 7.48 -7.07 11.02
N ASN A 59 6.99 -5.92 11.46
CA ASN A 59 7.05 -5.49 12.85
C ASN A 59 5.87 -6.08 13.64
N PRO A 60 6.11 -7.01 14.60
CA PRO A 60 5.04 -7.60 15.40
C PRO A 60 4.28 -6.58 16.25
N ASP A 61 4.95 -5.51 16.72
CA ASP A 61 4.29 -4.46 17.52
C ASP A 61 3.29 -3.66 16.67
N ALA A 62 3.61 -3.43 15.39
CA ALA A 62 2.72 -2.77 14.45
C ALA A 62 1.45 -3.63 14.20
N VAL A 63 1.62 -4.93 13.95
CA VAL A 63 0.50 -5.87 13.77
C VAL A 63 -0.37 -5.94 15.02
N GLU A 64 0.23 -6.02 16.21
CA GLU A 64 -0.52 -6.04 17.47
C GLU A 64 -1.29 -4.73 17.70
N GLN A 65 -0.73 -3.60 17.31
CA GLN A 65 -1.43 -2.31 17.38
C GLN A 65 -2.65 -2.29 16.44
N VAL A 66 -2.54 -2.85 15.23
CA VAL A 66 -3.68 -2.97 14.30
C VAL A 66 -4.77 -3.90 14.86
N ARG A 67 -4.40 -5.01 15.51
CA ARG A 67 -5.36 -5.88 16.21
C ARG A 67 -6.12 -5.13 17.30
N LYS A 68 -5.40 -4.37 18.13
CA LYS A 68 -6.02 -3.53 19.18
C LYS A 68 -6.92 -2.46 18.60
N LEU A 69 -6.51 -1.81 17.52
CA LEU A 69 -7.34 -0.83 16.80
C LEU A 69 -8.64 -1.48 16.31
N SER A 70 -8.56 -2.61 15.61
CA SER A 70 -9.72 -3.37 15.14
C SER A 70 -10.68 -3.74 16.27
N ALA A 71 -10.13 -4.29 17.37
CA ALA A 71 -10.92 -4.64 18.55
C ALA A 71 -11.58 -3.42 19.20
N SER A 72 -10.86 -2.29 19.33
CA SER A 72 -11.38 -1.05 19.92
C SER A 72 -12.53 -0.44 19.13
N LEU A 73 -12.56 -0.68 17.82
CA LEU A 73 -13.64 -0.25 16.92
C LEU A 73 -14.80 -1.25 16.85
N GLY A 74 -14.72 -2.37 17.58
CA GLY A 74 -15.79 -3.36 17.64
C GLY A 74 -16.08 -4.06 16.31
N THR A 75 -15.07 -4.20 15.45
CA THR A 75 -15.27 -4.72 14.07
C THR A 75 -15.63 -6.21 14.02
N GLY A 76 -15.29 -6.99 15.05
CA GLY A 76 -15.49 -8.44 15.09
C GLY A 76 -14.59 -9.21 14.12
N LEU A 77 -13.60 -8.57 13.51
CA LEU A 77 -12.68 -9.25 12.58
C LEU A 77 -11.77 -10.24 13.31
N PRO A 78 -11.53 -11.43 12.73
CA PRO A 78 -10.63 -12.43 13.30
C PRO A 78 -9.21 -11.90 13.44
N ALA A 79 -8.49 -12.30 14.50
CA ALA A 79 -7.10 -11.93 14.73
C ALA A 79 -6.16 -12.43 13.61
N GLU A 80 -6.55 -13.51 12.94
CA GLU A 80 -5.84 -14.14 11.82
C GLU A 80 -5.81 -13.25 10.56
N ASN A 81 -6.66 -12.24 10.49
CA ASN A 81 -6.61 -11.25 9.42
C ASN A 81 -5.35 -10.36 9.51
N PHE A 82 -4.71 -10.30 10.68
CA PHE A 82 -3.58 -9.43 10.97
C PHE A 82 -2.34 -10.28 11.29
N GLN A 83 -1.40 -10.38 10.32
CA GLN A 83 -0.30 -11.34 10.37
C GLN A 83 1.08 -10.66 10.36
N VAL A 84 2.01 -11.22 11.12
CA VAL A 84 3.43 -10.84 11.00
C VAL A 84 4.00 -11.62 9.82
N ALA A 85 4.22 -10.92 8.70
CA ALA A 85 4.72 -11.53 7.48
C ALA A 85 5.40 -10.50 6.58
N PRO A 86 6.41 -10.91 5.77
CA PRO A 86 6.97 -10.07 4.73
C PRO A 86 5.98 -9.92 3.56
N VAL A 87 6.05 -8.78 2.87
CA VAL A 87 5.15 -8.49 1.73
C VAL A 87 5.39 -9.45 0.56
N GLU A 88 6.61 -9.94 0.39
CA GLU A 88 6.95 -10.91 -0.66
C GLU A 88 6.48 -12.35 -0.39
N GLN A 89 5.90 -12.61 0.78
CA GLN A 89 5.38 -13.94 1.15
C GLN A 89 4.24 -13.79 2.17
N MET A 90 3.05 -13.46 1.69
CA MET A 90 1.88 -13.24 2.55
C MET A 90 1.05 -14.51 2.73
N PRO A 91 0.52 -14.79 3.95
CA PRO A 91 -0.22 -16.03 4.24
C PRO A 91 -1.70 -15.97 3.79
N PHE A 92 -1.96 -15.37 2.64
CA PHE A 92 -3.32 -15.24 2.10
C PHE A 92 -3.46 -16.00 0.77
N PRO A 93 -4.64 -16.57 0.48
CA PRO A 93 -4.88 -17.29 -0.77
C PRO A 93 -4.78 -16.37 -2.01
N ASP A 94 -4.54 -17.00 -3.17
CA ASP A 94 -4.62 -16.33 -4.47
C ASP A 94 -6.00 -15.70 -4.68
N ALA A 95 -6.03 -14.55 -5.33
CA ALA A 95 -7.26 -13.86 -5.73
C ALA A 95 -8.30 -13.70 -4.60
N SER A 96 -7.84 -13.52 -3.36
CA SER A 96 -8.68 -13.43 -2.16
C SER A 96 -9.04 -12.01 -1.73
N MET A 97 -8.42 -10.99 -2.34
CA MET A 97 -8.60 -9.59 -1.97
C MET A 97 -9.27 -8.78 -3.08
N ASP A 98 -10.23 -7.92 -2.70
CA ASP A 98 -10.88 -6.96 -3.60
C ASP A 98 -9.96 -5.79 -3.90
N ALA A 99 -9.21 -5.37 -2.90
CA ALA A 99 -8.20 -4.32 -3.02
C ALA A 99 -6.98 -4.62 -2.17
N VAL A 100 -5.82 -4.14 -2.65
CA VAL A 100 -4.55 -4.19 -1.93
C VAL A 100 -3.98 -2.78 -1.86
N ILE A 101 -3.64 -2.34 -0.66
CA ILE A 101 -2.97 -1.06 -0.37
C ILE A 101 -1.53 -1.37 0.01
N CYS A 102 -0.56 -0.73 -0.63
CA CYS A 102 0.86 -0.81 -0.30
C CYS A 102 1.43 0.62 -0.31
N SER A 103 1.37 1.29 0.84
CA SER A 103 1.72 2.71 0.96
C SER A 103 3.02 2.89 1.73
N ALA A 104 4.05 3.43 1.08
CA ALA A 104 5.36 3.71 1.62
C ALA A 104 6.14 2.45 2.10
N VAL A 105 6.12 1.40 1.29
CA VAL A 105 6.75 0.11 1.62
C VAL A 105 7.71 -0.37 0.52
N LEU A 106 7.30 -0.37 -0.74
CA LEU A 106 8.05 -0.98 -1.85
C LEU A 106 9.46 -0.41 -2.04
N HIS A 107 9.70 0.83 -1.66
CA HIS A 107 11.02 1.46 -1.75
C HIS A 107 12.02 0.97 -0.69
N PHE A 108 11.59 0.17 0.29
CA PHE A 108 12.48 -0.51 1.22
C PHE A 108 13.02 -1.85 0.68
N ALA A 109 12.67 -2.22 -0.55
CA ALA A 109 13.28 -3.37 -1.20
C ALA A 109 14.80 -3.20 -1.27
N ARG A 110 15.55 -4.24 -0.91
CA ARG A 110 17.02 -4.24 -0.92
C ARG A 110 17.62 -4.31 -2.32
N ASP A 111 16.84 -4.74 -3.31
CA ASP A 111 17.22 -4.88 -4.72
C ASP A 111 15.97 -5.02 -5.61
N GLY A 112 16.18 -4.97 -6.94
CA GLY A 112 15.10 -5.14 -7.91
C GLY A 112 14.44 -6.52 -7.87
N ARG A 113 15.11 -7.56 -7.40
CA ARG A 113 14.54 -8.91 -7.24
C ARG A 113 13.50 -8.94 -6.14
N GLN A 114 13.84 -8.40 -4.95
CA GLN A 114 12.88 -8.30 -3.85
C GLN A 114 11.70 -7.39 -4.21
N PHE A 115 11.97 -6.24 -4.85
CA PHE A 115 10.92 -5.35 -5.34
C PHE A 115 9.91 -6.08 -6.23
N ARG A 116 10.40 -6.87 -7.20
CA ARG A 116 9.53 -7.68 -8.07
C ARG A 116 8.81 -8.79 -7.31
N ALA A 117 9.45 -9.44 -6.34
CA ALA A 117 8.82 -10.46 -5.50
C ALA A 117 7.66 -9.87 -4.68
N MET A 118 7.86 -8.70 -4.06
CA MET A 118 6.80 -7.98 -3.36
C MET A 118 5.62 -7.66 -4.29
N LEU A 119 5.88 -7.09 -5.48
CA LEU A 119 4.84 -6.78 -6.45
C LEU A 119 4.07 -8.02 -6.93
N SER A 120 4.79 -9.11 -7.22
CA SER A 120 4.18 -10.37 -7.66
C SER A 120 3.24 -10.93 -6.60
N GLU A 121 3.61 -10.80 -5.34
CA GLU A 121 2.80 -11.27 -4.21
C GLU A 121 1.56 -10.39 -3.97
N LEU A 122 1.69 -9.06 -4.07
CA LEU A 122 0.54 -8.14 -4.06
C LEU A 122 -0.44 -8.48 -5.19
N TRP A 123 0.09 -8.81 -6.37
CA TRP A 123 -0.71 -9.19 -7.54
C TRP A 123 -1.36 -10.56 -7.43
N ARG A 124 -0.67 -11.54 -6.79
CA ARG A 124 -1.18 -12.88 -6.56
C ARG A 124 -2.45 -12.87 -5.71
N VAL A 125 -2.41 -12.16 -4.59
CA VAL A 125 -3.56 -12.10 -3.65
C VAL A 125 -4.72 -11.28 -4.18
N LEU A 126 -4.49 -10.39 -5.15
CA LEU A 126 -5.51 -9.54 -5.75
C LEU A 126 -6.37 -10.34 -6.73
N ARG A 127 -7.69 -10.30 -6.59
CA ARG A 127 -8.63 -10.95 -7.52
C ARG A 127 -8.69 -10.26 -8.89
N PRO A 128 -9.17 -10.92 -9.94
CA PRO A 128 -9.55 -10.25 -11.19
C PRO A 128 -10.49 -9.06 -10.91
N SER A 129 -10.33 -7.95 -11.63
CA SER A 129 -11.00 -6.67 -11.43
C SER A 129 -10.69 -5.97 -10.09
N GLY A 130 -9.80 -6.52 -9.26
CA GLY A 130 -9.37 -5.92 -8.01
C GLY A 130 -8.50 -4.67 -8.21
N LEU A 131 -8.39 -3.85 -7.17
CA LEU A 131 -7.62 -2.61 -7.17
C LEU A 131 -6.30 -2.80 -6.43
N LEU A 132 -5.18 -2.47 -7.07
CA LEU A 132 -3.89 -2.31 -6.41
C LEU A 132 -3.58 -0.81 -6.27
N PHE A 133 -3.42 -0.35 -5.05
CA PHE A 133 -2.94 0.99 -4.73
C PHE A 133 -1.51 0.89 -4.21
N CYS A 134 -0.57 1.54 -4.89
CA CYS A 134 0.79 1.70 -4.41
C CYS A 134 1.13 3.18 -4.29
N ARG A 135 1.80 3.54 -3.18
CA ARG A 135 2.48 4.82 -3.04
C ARG A 135 3.92 4.57 -2.62
N LEU A 136 4.86 4.88 -3.50
CA LEU A 136 6.26 4.50 -3.34
C LEU A 136 7.21 5.64 -3.73
N ALA A 137 8.45 5.57 -3.24
CA ALA A 137 9.45 6.54 -3.61
C ALA A 137 9.85 6.37 -5.09
N SER A 138 10.05 7.48 -5.76
CA SER A 138 10.45 7.53 -7.16
C SER A 138 11.53 8.59 -7.38
N ARG A 139 12.13 8.59 -8.57
CA ARG A 139 13.04 9.63 -9.04
C ARG A 139 12.40 10.50 -10.13
N ILE A 140 11.07 10.50 -10.24
CA ILE A 140 10.34 11.30 -11.23
C ILE A 140 10.45 12.79 -10.87
N GLY A 141 11.19 13.55 -11.70
CA GLY A 141 11.42 14.98 -11.48
C GLY A 141 12.46 15.30 -10.41
N MET A 142 13.21 14.32 -9.93
CA MET A 142 14.33 14.50 -8.99
C MET A 142 15.47 13.55 -9.34
N ASP A 143 16.70 14.06 -9.18
CA ASP A 143 17.91 13.25 -9.29
C ASP A 143 18.43 12.91 -7.89
N PHE A 144 18.71 11.62 -7.68
CA PHE A 144 19.31 11.11 -6.47
C PHE A 144 20.63 10.39 -6.81
N PRO A 145 21.69 10.54 -5.99
CA PRO A 145 22.93 9.78 -6.19
C PRO A 145 22.66 8.27 -6.17
N ARG A 146 23.17 7.55 -7.15
CA ARG A 146 23.17 6.09 -7.10
C ARG A 146 24.09 5.61 -5.98
N ALA A 147 23.59 4.65 -5.23
CA ALA A 147 24.35 3.88 -4.26
C ALA A 147 24.77 2.54 -4.87
N GLU A 148 24.99 1.53 -4.05
CA GLU A 148 25.33 0.19 -4.51
C GLU A 148 24.12 -0.50 -5.16
N GLY A 149 24.35 -1.18 -6.29
CA GLY A 149 23.32 -1.91 -7.03
C GLY A 149 22.21 -1.02 -7.57
N ASP A 150 20.96 -1.36 -7.24
CA ASP A 150 19.75 -0.66 -7.69
C ASP A 150 19.25 0.41 -6.70
N LEU A 151 20.02 0.69 -5.66
CA LEU A 151 19.64 1.62 -4.60
C LEU A 151 20.13 3.03 -4.88
N TYR A 152 19.46 3.99 -4.27
CA TYR A 152 19.79 5.41 -4.30
C TYR A 152 19.98 5.94 -2.88
N LEU A 153 20.97 6.83 -2.72
CA LEU A 153 21.23 7.50 -1.45
C LEU A 153 20.23 8.66 -1.27
N MET A 154 19.43 8.55 -0.21
CA MET A 154 18.48 9.60 0.16
C MET A 154 19.15 10.70 1.00
N PRO A 155 18.60 11.92 1.03
CA PRO A 155 19.16 13.04 1.80
C PRO A 155 19.31 12.78 3.31
N ASP A 156 18.52 11.85 3.86
CA ASP A 156 18.59 11.41 5.26
C ASP A 156 19.63 10.30 5.52
N GLY A 157 20.40 9.93 4.48
CA GLY A 157 21.42 8.89 4.54
C GLY A 157 20.91 7.46 4.35
N GLN A 158 19.62 7.26 4.17
CA GLN A 158 19.07 5.94 3.89
C GLN A 158 19.28 5.53 2.42
N HIS A 159 19.25 4.24 2.15
CA HIS A 159 19.30 3.68 0.81
C HIS A 159 17.93 3.13 0.43
N TRP A 160 17.35 3.66 -0.67
CA TRP A 160 16.03 3.25 -1.14
C TRP A 160 16.09 2.75 -2.59
N PHE A 161 15.22 1.81 -2.88
CA PHE A 161 14.92 1.40 -4.26
C PHE A 161 13.96 2.43 -4.86
N LEU A 162 14.40 3.13 -5.91
CA LEU A 162 13.58 4.16 -6.57
C LEU A 162 13.14 3.70 -7.94
N VAL A 163 11.88 3.95 -8.23
CA VAL A 163 11.29 3.75 -9.57
C VAL A 163 11.25 5.05 -10.35
N ASP A 164 11.08 4.93 -11.66
CA ASP A 164 10.72 6.02 -12.56
C ASP A 164 9.44 5.69 -13.33
N GLU A 165 9.05 6.58 -14.23
CA GLU A 165 7.84 6.43 -15.04
C GLU A 165 7.93 5.20 -15.96
N ASP A 166 9.07 4.98 -16.61
CA ASP A 166 9.28 3.86 -17.53
C ASP A 166 9.15 2.51 -16.81
N ILE A 167 9.73 2.39 -15.61
CA ILE A 167 9.60 1.20 -14.77
C ILE A 167 8.13 0.95 -14.42
N LEU A 168 7.40 1.96 -13.96
CA LEU A 168 6.00 1.80 -13.56
C LEU A 168 5.08 1.48 -14.73
N LEU A 169 5.26 2.12 -15.88
CA LEU A 169 4.48 1.84 -17.09
C LEU A 169 4.85 0.47 -17.69
N GLY A 170 6.12 0.10 -17.68
CA GLY A 170 6.58 -1.23 -18.09
C GLY A 170 5.95 -2.33 -17.24
N LEU A 171 5.95 -2.18 -15.91
CA LEU A 171 5.31 -3.11 -15.00
C LEU A 171 3.78 -3.14 -15.16
N THR A 172 3.14 -2.00 -15.43
CA THR A 172 1.70 -1.94 -15.73
C THR A 172 1.36 -2.83 -16.92
N SER A 173 2.18 -2.76 -17.97
CA SER A 173 2.02 -3.60 -19.16
C SER A 173 2.33 -5.08 -18.88
N GLU A 174 3.42 -5.37 -18.18
CA GLU A 174 3.85 -6.73 -17.82
C GLU A 174 2.78 -7.49 -17.02
N PHE A 175 2.14 -6.82 -16.06
CA PHE A 175 1.05 -7.38 -15.28
C PHE A 175 -0.31 -7.39 -16.00
N ASN A 176 -0.37 -6.99 -17.26
CA ASN A 176 -1.62 -6.82 -18.01
C ASN A 176 -2.66 -6.01 -17.20
N ALA A 177 -2.21 -4.93 -16.59
CA ALA A 177 -3.03 -4.06 -15.76
C ALA A 177 -3.60 -2.86 -16.54
N ALA A 178 -4.59 -2.19 -15.97
CA ALA A 178 -5.05 -0.88 -16.42
C ALA A 178 -4.72 0.17 -15.35
N LEU A 179 -4.16 1.31 -15.75
CA LEU A 179 -4.07 2.47 -14.86
C LEU A 179 -5.49 2.96 -14.54
N VAL A 180 -5.79 3.11 -13.25
CA VAL A 180 -7.05 3.72 -12.78
C VAL A 180 -6.94 5.24 -12.82
N ASP A 181 -5.76 5.75 -12.50
CA ASP A 181 -5.39 7.16 -12.52
C ASP A 181 -4.07 7.35 -13.27
N PRO A 182 -3.81 8.52 -13.87
CA PRO A 182 -2.46 8.91 -14.25
C PRO A 182 -1.52 8.84 -13.03
N LEU A 183 -0.24 8.57 -13.26
CA LEU A 183 0.77 8.61 -12.20
C LEU A 183 0.77 10.00 -11.54
N LYS A 184 0.61 10.03 -10.23
CA LYS A 184 0.61 11.28 -9.44
C LYS A 184 1.88 11.33 -8.60
N THR A 185 2.73 12.30 -8.88
CA THR A 185 4.01 12.46 -8.20
C THR A 185 3.99 13.71 -7.30
N THR A 186 4.41 13.53 -6.05
CA THR A 186 4.57 14.62 -5.08
C THR A 186 6.04 14.76 -4.73
N ILE A 187 6.60 15.92 -5.06
CA ILE A 187 7.97 16.30 -4.70
C ILE A 187 7.90 17.15 -3.43
N VAL A 188 8.63 16.74 -2.39
CA VAL A 188 8.74 17.48 -1.13
C VAL A 188 10.13 18.10 -1.07
N GLN A 189 10.25 19.34 -1.55
CA GLN A 189 11.51 20.06 -1.67
C GLN A 189 12.60 19.18 -2.34
N ASN A 190 13.83 19.18 -1.81
CA ASN A 190 14.91 18.32 -2.29
C ASN A 190 15.08 17.07 -1.41
N GLN A 191 14.03 16.65 -0.67
CA GLN A 191 14.14 15.58 0.32
C GLN A 191 13.66 14.23 -0.21
N ARG A 192 12.53 14.24 -0.92
CA ARG A 192 11.91 13.00 -1.42
C ARG A 192 10.93 13.27 -2.54
N CYS A 193 10.73 12.26 -3.33
CA CYS A 193 9.71 12.19 -4.35
C CYS A 193 8.88 10.92 -4.14
N MET A 194 7.56 11.04 -4.08
CA MET A 194 6.63 9.92 -3.88
C MET A 194 5.63 9.88 -5.02
N THR A 195 5.49 8.72 -5.64
CA THR A 195 4.54 8.50 -6.74
C THR A 195 3.42 7.58 -6.30
N THR A 196 2.19 7.97 -6.63
CA THR A 196 0.99 7.16 -6.47
C THR A 196 0.69 6.45 -7.78
N TRP A 197 0.57 5.13 -7.71
CA TRP A 197 0.36 4.21 -8.83
C TRP A 197 -0.81 3.31 -8.51
N VAL A 198 -1.92 3.48 -9.22
CA VAL A 198 -3.18 2.78 -8.96
C VAL A 198 -3.56 1.96 -10.18
N LEU A 199 -3.69 0.66 -9.98
CA LEU A 199 -3.93 -0.32 -11.02
C LEU A 199 -5.24 -1.07 -10.81
N ARG A 200 -5.87 -1.46 -11.91
CA ARG A 200 -6.95 -2.44 -11.97
C ARG A 200 -6.44 -3.72 -12.62
N LYS A 201 -6.58 -4.86 -11.93
CA LYS A 201 -6.27 -6.16 -12.52
C LYS A 201 -7.31 -6.50 -13.59
N ARG A 202 -6.88 -6.69 -14.84
CA ARG A 202 -7.82 -7.08 -15.90
C ARG A 202 -8.33 -8.48 -15.67
N THR A 203 -9.56 -8.71 -16.07
CA THR A 203 -10.08 -10.08 -16.25
C THR A 203 -9.38 -10.71 -17.43
N ALA A 204 -8.93 -11.95 -17.28
CA ALA A 204 -8.38 -12.72 -18.38
C ALA A 204 -9.45 -12.97 -19.46
#